data_b76c74af816eb58d1d2da08c426ff8b4
#
_entry.id   b76c74af816eb58d1d2da08c426ff8b4
#
_cell.length_a   1.000
_cell.length_b   1.000
_cell.length_c   1.000
_cell.angle_alpha   90.00
_cell.angle_beta   90.00
_cell.angle_gamma   90.00
#
_symmetry.space_group_name_H-M   'P 1'
#
loop_
_entity.id
_entity.type
_entity.pdbx_description
1 polymer ?
#
loop_
_entity_poly.entity_id
_entity_poly.type
_entity_poly.pdbx_seq_one_letter_code
_entity_poly.pdbx_strand_id
1 'polypeptide(L)'
;LPADAVWIEIKAPINAVLTEYSRLIQEGKVIVSFVSGDPFFFGFASTIRKNLLGVGMKVFPYFNSLQMFAHHEQIPYENMHAVSVTGRPWHELDRALLEYRPLIGVLTDRVHTPRAIAKRMMEYHLDRDYTMWVAEHLGNPKKEKIYKIYSIEEISEMSFTNPNCVLLMKAPNCALQRPALGIPDTKFILLNDRTKMITKAPIRVIDLSLLELHNSRYFWDIGACTGSAPVSSSKYPSF
;
A
#
# COMPACT_ATOMS: atom_id res chain seq x y z
N LEU A 1 28.74 -14.98 -16.22
CA LEU A 1 28.75 -15.95 -15.13
C LEU A 1 29.73 -17.07 -15.46
N PRO A 2 30.40 -17.70 -14.46
CA PRO A 2 31.22 -18.89 -14.66
C PRO A 2 30.39 -20.02 -15.30
N ALA A 3 31.04 -20.87 -16.09
CA ALA A 3 30.36 -21.98 -16.79
C ALA A 3 29.83 -23.05 -15.82
N ASP A 4 30.36 -23.12 -14.61
CA ASP A 4 29.99 -24.01 -13.52
C ASP A 4 29.01 -23.40 -12.51
N ALA A 5 28.43 -22.24 -12.84
CA ALA A 5 27.45 -21.58 -11.96
C ALA A 5 26.17 -22.41 -11.79
N VAL A 6 25.76 -22.62 -10.56
CA VAL A 6 24.52 -23.34 -10.23
C VAL A 6 23.37 -22.33 -10.13
N TRP A 7 22.29 -22.61 -10.82
CA TRP A 7 21.09 -21.78 -10.79
C TRP A 7 20.13 -22.22 -9.67
N ILE A 8 19.69 -21.24 -8.87
CA ILE A 8 18.71 -21.43 -7.80
C ILE A 8 17.54 -20.51 -8.10
N GLU A 9 16.35 -21.08 -8.24
CA GLU A 9 15.14 -20.30 -8.49
C GLU A 9 14.66 -19.63 -7.20
N ILE A 10 14.42 -18.31 -7.25
CA ILE A 10 13.83 -17.55 -6.13
C ILE A 10 12.31 -17.74 -6.20
N LYS A 11 11.78 -18.62 -5.38
CA LYS A 11 10.34 -18.93 -5.29
C LYS A 11 9.86 -19.09 -3.86
N ALA A 12 8.56 -19.03 -3.68
CA ALA A 12 7.93 -19.31 -2.39
C ALA A 12 8.00 -20.84 -2.04
N PRO A 13 8.20 -21.19 -0.77
CA PRO A 13 8.39 -20.27 0.37
C PRO A 13 9.82 -19.71 0.40
N ILE A 14 9.94 -18.40 0.58
CA ILE A 14 11.21 -17.66 0.56
C ILE A 14 12.22 -18.18 1.62
N ASN A 15 11.73 -18.72 2.73
CA ASN A 15 12.59 -19.26 3.79
C ASN A 15 13.51 -20.38 3.28
N ALA A 16 13.03 -21.22 2.35
CA ALA A 16 13.85 -22.28 1.76
C ALA A 16 15.05 -21.70 0.98
N VAL A 17 14.81 -20.62 0.22
CA VAL A 17 15.87 -19.91 -0.52
C VAL A 17 16.87 -19.28 0.43
N LEU A 18 16.39 -18.65 1.51
CA LEU A 18 17.25 -18.02 2.52
C LEU A 18 18.12 -19.04 3.27
N THR A 19 17.57 -20.21 3.59
CA THR A 19 18.32 -21.31 4.21
C THR A 19 19.43 -21.78 3.28
N GLU A 20 19.13 -21.97 2.00
CA GLU A 20 20.13 -22.38 1.02
C GLU A 20 21.21 -21.28 0.83
N TYR A 21 20.83 -20.00 0.81
CA TYR A 21 21.78 -18.90 0.76
C TYR A 21 22.71 -18.92 2.00
N SER A 22 22.15 -19.12 3.20
CA SER A 22 22.93 -19.22 4.43
C SER A 22 23.97 -20.35 4.35
N ARG A 23 23.57 -21.54 3.87
CA ARG A 23 24.46 -22.69 3.67
C ARG A 23 25.60 -22.37 2.72
N LEU A 24 25.29 -21.83 1.53
CA LEU A 24 26.27 -21.49 0.51
C LEU A 24 27.25 -20.42 0.96
N ILE A 25 26.79 -19.42 1.73
CA ILE A 25 27.65 -18.38 2.30
C ILE A 25 28.62 -19.00 3.31
N GLN A 26 28.18 -19.93 4.15
CA GLN A 26 29.04 -20.64 5.09
C GLN A 26 30.10 -21.48 4.37
N GLU A 27 29.81 -21.98 3.19
CA GLU A 27 30.74 -22.70 2.32
C GLU A 27 31.70 -21.75 1.54
N GLY A 28 31.62 -20.45 1.78
CA GLY A 28 32.45 -19.44 1.10
C GLY A 28 32.07 -19.20 -0.36
N LYS A 29 30.87 -19.58 -0.77
CA LYS A 29 30.39 -19.35 -2.14
C LYS A 29 29.94 -17.91 -2.36
N VAL A 30 30.15 -17.40 -3.56
CA VAL A 30 29.64 -16.09 -4.02
C VAL A 30 28.25 -16.30 -4.64
N ILE A 31 27.26 -15.59 -4.14
CA ILE A 31 25.88 -15.63 -4.64
C ILE A 31 25.60 -14.38 -5.46
N VAL A 32 25.10 -14.54 -6.68
CA VAL A 32 24.60 -13.46 -7.53
C VAL A 32 23.10 -13.64 -7.68
N SER A 33 22.32 -12.65 -7.21
CA SER A 33 20.85 -12.69 -7.30
C SER A 33 20.36 -11.73 -8.39
N PHE A 34 19.63 -12.26 -9.36
CA PHE A 34 18.95 -11.45 -10.37
C PHE A 34 17.52 -11.22 -9.93
N VAL A 35 17.14 -9.96 -9.77
CA VAL A 35 15.80 -9.55 -9.34
C VAL A 35 15.27 -8.45 -10.26
N SER A 36 13.95 -8.30 -10.32
CA SER A 36 13.33 -7.25 -11.13
C SER A 36 13.32 -5.91 -10.39
N GLY A 37 13.53 -4.82 -11.10
CA GLY A 37 13.48 -3.45 -10.57
C GLY A 37 14.60 -3.14 -9.56
N ASP A 38 14.32 -2.24 -8.62
CA ASP A 38 15.25 -1.86 -7.57
C ASP A 38 15.28 -2.93 -6.46
N PRO A 39 16.46 -3.52 -6.18
CA PRO A 39 16.59 -4.59 -5.19
C PRO A 39 16.17 -4.19 -3.76
N PHE A 40 16.23 -2.90 -3.41
CA PHE A 40 15.82 -2.40 -2.09
C PHE A 40 14.40 -1.84 -2.03
N PHE A 41 13.80 -1.53 -3.15
CA PHE A 41 12.44 -1.00 -3.18
C PHE A 41 11.40 -2.12 -3.13
N PHE A 42 10.94 -2.47 -1.93
CA PHE A 42 10.11 -3.66 -1.67
C PHE A 42 10.70 -4.97 -2.23
N GLY A 43 11.99 -4.96 -2.53
CA GLY A 43 12.70 -5.99 -3.26
C GLY A 43 13.38 -7.03 -2.37
N PHE A 44 13.96 -8.04 -3.02
CA PHE A 44 14.56 -9.20 -2.36
C PHE A 44 15.82 -8.87 -1.54
N ALA A 45 16.57 -7.81 -1.90
CA ALA A 45 17.72 -7.37 -1.12
C ALA A 45 17.33 -6.94 0.30
N SER A 46 16.16 -6.30 0.47
CA SER A 46 15.62 -5.98 1.79
C SER A 46 15.34 -7.24 2.62
N THR A 47 14.85 -8.29 1.97
CA THR A 47 14.58 -9.60 2.60
C THR A 47 15.89 -10.27 3.02
N ILE A 48 16.91 -10.28 2.16
CA ILE A 48 18.24 -10.81 2.49
C ILE A 48 18.80 -10.05 3.69
N ARG A 49 18.83 -8.72 3.65
CA ARG A 49 19.39 -7.90 4.72
C ARG A 49 18.74 -8.12 6.08
N LYS A 50 17.42 -8.37 6.07
CA LYS A 50 16.64 -8.63 7.29
C LYS A 50 16.92 -10.01 7.90
N ASN A 51 17.14 -11.02 7.06
CA ASN A 51 17.20 -12.41 7.50
C ASN A 51 18.64 -12.99 7.55
N LEU A 52 19.57 -12.44 6.80
CA LEU A 52 20.97 -12.87 6.76
C LEU A 52 21.85 -11.76 7.33
N LEU A 53 21.88 -11.64 8.65
CA LEU A 53 22.63 -10.60 9.35
C LEU A 53 24.14 -10.79 9.17
N GLY A 54 24.86 -9.67 8.98
CA GLY A 54 26.33 -9.68 8.85
C GLY A 54 26.86 -10.07 7.48
N VAL A 55 26.00 -10.41 6.51
CA VAL A 55 26.43 -10.72 5.15
C VAL A 55 26.72 -9.45 4.37
N GLY A 56 27.96 -9.36 3.84
CA GLY A 56 28.35 -8.30 2.91
C GLY A 56 27.58 -8.44 1.60
N MET A 57 26.98 -7.34 1.13
CA MET A 57 26.17 -7.33 -0.10
C MET A 57 26.55 -6.13 -0.97
N LYS A 58 26.85 -6.40 -2.24
CA LYS A 58 26.97 -5.36 -3.26
C LYS A 58 25.66 -5.31 -4.07
N VAL A 59 25.05 -4.14 -4.17
CA VAL A 59 23.77 -3.94 -4.86
C VAL A 59 23.99 -3.06 -6.08
N PHE A 60 23.42 -3.48 -7.20
CA PHE A 60 23.38 -2.71 -8.44
C PHE A 60 21.94 -2.17 -8.60
N PRO A 61 21.72 -0.86 -8.39
CA PRO A 61 20.39 -0.28 -8.45
C PRO A 61 19.86 -0.23 -9.88
N TYR A 62 18.54 -0.33 -10.00
CA TYR A 62 17.81 -0.10 -11.23
C TYR A 62 16.49 0.61 -10.92
N PHE A 63 15.80 1.14 -11.92
CA PHE A 63 14.51 1.78 -11.73
C PHE A 63 13.46 0.76 -11.29
N ASN A 64 12.69 1.09 -10.27
CA ASN A 64 11.50 0.33 -9.94
C ASN A 64 10.34 0.68 -10.88
N SER A 65 9.29 -0.15 -10.90
CA SER A 65 8.17 0.03 -11.82
C SER A 65 7.41 1.34 -11.60
N LEU A 66 7.31 1.83 -10.36
CA LEU A 66 6.64 3.11 -10.09
C LEU A 66 7.44 4.30 -10.62
N GLN A 67 8.76 4.26 -10.49
CA GLN A 67 9.64 5.27 -11.12
C GLN A 67 9.52 5.24 -12.63
N MET A 68 9.58 4.05 -13.24
CA MET A 68 9.41 3.90 -14.69
C MET A 68 8.07 4.45 -15.17
N PHE A 69 7.00 4.15 -14.42
CA PHE A 69 5.67 4.66 -14.74
C PHE A 69 5.61 6.19 -14.65
N ALA A 70 6.13 6.76 -13.57
CA ALA A 70 6.16 8.20 -13.36
C ALA A 70 6.99 8.90 -14.45
N HIS A 71 8.15 8.34 -14.83
CA HIS A 71 8.97 8.86 -15.93
C HIS A 71 8.24 8.80 -17.29
N HIS A 72 7.59 7.68 -17.59
CA HIS A 72 6.84 7.52 -18.84
C HIS A 72 5.74 8.57 -18.95
N GLU A 73 5.06 8.89 -17.86
CA GLU A 73 3.95 9.82 -17.80
C GLU A 73 4.37 11.25 -17.44
N GLN A 74 5.66 11.49 -17.26
CA GLN A 74 6.24 12.80 -16.87
C GLN A 74 5.63 13.36 -15.59
N ILE A 75 5.35 12.47 -14.62
CA ILE A 75 4.79 12.82 -13.31
C ILE A 75 5.93 13.03 -12.32
N PRO A 76 6.06 14.21 -11.68
CA PRO A 76 6.92 14.39 -10.53
C PRO A 76 6.53 13.44 -9.39
N TYR A 77 7.50 12.70 -8.85
CA TYR A 77 7.20 11.64 -7.88
C TYR A 77 7.94 11.79 -6.54
N GLU A 78 8.54 12.92 -6.27
CA GLU A 78 9.19 13.23 -5.00
C GLU A 78 8.25 13.10 -3.79
N ASN A 79 6.95 13.35 -4.01
CA ASN A 79 5.90 13.24 -2.98
C ASN A 79 5.02 11.99 -3.15
N MET A 80 5.44 11.04 -4.00
CA MET A 80 4.68 9.80 -4.20
C MET A 80 4.73 8.94 -2.94
N HIS A 81 3.56 8.60 -2.40
CA HIS A 81 3.44 7.61 -1.36
C HIS A 81 3.43 6.20 -1.98
N ALA A 82 4.55 5.50 -1.86
CA ALA A 82 4.70 4.16 -2.44
C ALA A 82 4.16 3.10 -1.49
N VAL A 83 3.27 2.25 -2.00
CA VAL A 83 2.66 1.13 -1.29
C VAL A 83 2.91 -0.17 -2.05
N SER A 84 3.16 -1.25 -1.34
CA SER A 84 3.17 -2.58 -1.93
C SER A 84 2.09 -3.44 -1.28
N VAL A 85 1.15 -3.91 -2.09
CA VAL A 85 0.17 -4.93 -1.69
C VAL A 85 0.58 -6.34 -2.15
N THR A 86 1.77 -6.48 -2.75
CA THR A 86 2.30 -7.77 -3.19
C THR A 86 2.55 -8.71 -2.01
N GLY A 87 1.67 -9.71 -1.84
CA GLY A 87 1.72 -10.65 -0.71
C GLY A 87 1.54 -9.98 0.65
N ARG A 88 0.89 -8.83 0.71
CA ARG A 88 0.68 -8.02 1.92
C ARG A 88 -0.80 -7.66 2.07
N PRO A 89 -1.25 -7.37 3.31
CA PRO A 89 -2.61 -6.91 3.55
C PRO A 89 -2.83 -5.48 3.02
N TRP A 90 -4.09 -5.07 2.95
CA TRP A 90 -4.53 -3.78 2.42
C TRP A 90 -4.16 -2.55 3.26
N HIS A 91 -3.76 -2.73 4.53
CA HIS A 91 -3.65 -1.65 5.54
C HIS A 91 -2.92 -0.40 5.07
N GLU A 92 -1.77 -0.55 4.41
CA GLU A 92 -1.00 0.61 3.96
C GLU A 92 -1.68 1.36 2.82
N LEU A 93 -2.36 0.63 1.92
CA LEU A 93 -3.15 1.26 0.86
C LEU A 93 -4.38 1.96 1.43
N ASP A 94 -5.11 1.30 2.34
CA ASP A 94 -6.27 1.89 3.01
C ASP A 94 -5.88 3.18 3.73
N ARG A 95 -4.79 3.13 4.46
CA ARG A 95 -4.25 4.29 5.17
C ARG A 95 -3.93 5.42 4.20
N ALA A 96 -3.20 5.14 3.12
CA ALA A 96 -2.83 6.15 2.13
C ALA A 96 -4.06 6.80 1.47
N LEU A 97 -5.09 6.00 1.15
CA LEU A 97 -6.36 6.47 0.60
C LEU A 97 -7.13 7.33 1.60
N LEU A 98 -7.28 6.88 2.86
CA LEU A 98 -8.00 7.60 3.90
C LEU A 98 -7.29 8.87 4.37
N GLU A 99 -5.96 8.92 4.25
CA GLU A 99 -5.15 10.12 4.45
C GLU A 99 -5.21 11.09 3.26
N TYR A 100 -5.88 10.71 2.18
CA TYR A 100 -5.99 11.51 0.95
C TYR A 100 -4.62 11.91 0.38
N ARG A 101 -3.66 10.96 0.36
CA ARG A 101 -2.34 11.23 -0.23
C ARG A 101 -2.49 11.67 -1.68
N PRO A 102 -1.80 12.76 -2.10
CA PRO A 102 -2.02 13.36 -3.42
C PRO A 102 -1.62 12.45 -4.58
N LEU A 103 -0.60 11.61 -4.39
CA LEU A 103 -0.12 10.64 -5.35
C LEU A 103 0.25 9.35 -4.62
N ILE A 104 -0.38 8.24 -4.98
CA ILE A 104 -0.10 6.92 -4.42
C ILE A 104 0.36 6.00 -5.55
N GLY A 105 1.57 5.44 -5.41
CA GLY A 105 2.07 4.40 -6.30
C GLY A 105 1.87 3.02 -5.67
N VAL A 106 1.23 2.09 -6.37
CA VAL A 106 0.88 0.78 -5.82
C VAL A 106 1.52 -0.35 -6.63
N LEU A 107 2.33 -1.17 -5.95
CA LEU A 107 2.79 -2.45 -6.48
C LEU A 107 1.75 -3.53 -6.20
N THR A 108 1.25 -4.16 -7.24
CA THR A 108 0.14 -5.11 -7.23
C THR A 108 0.61 -6.57 -7.27
N ASP A 109 -0.32 -7.51 -7.14
CA ASP A 109 -0.11 -8.92 -7.35
C ASP A 109 -1.32 -9.57 -8.05
N ARG A 110 -1.38 -10.91 -8.06
CA ARG A 110 -2.48 -11.66 -8.70
C ARG A 110 -3.80 -11.61 -7.94
N VAL A 111 -3.77 -11.24 -6.67
CA VAL A 111 -4.94 -11.11 -5.79
C VAL A 111 -5.35 -9.64 -5.68
N HIS A 112 -4.37 -8.79 -5.36
CA HIS A 112 -4.53 -7.34 -5.22
C HIS A 112 -4.33 -6.66 -6.57
N THR A 113 -5.27 -6.93 -7.48
CA THR A 113 -5.27 -6.41 -8.86
C THR A 113 -5.77 -4.98 -8.93
N PRO A 114 -5.51 -4.23 -10.03
CA PRO A 114 -6.11 -2.90 -10.22
C PRO A 114 -7.64 -2.91 -10.07
N ARG A 115 -8.31 -3.97 -10.57
CA ARG A 115 -9.75 -4.20 -10.39
C ARG A 115 -10.13 -4.31 -8.90
N ALA A 116 -9.37 -5.06 -8.11
CA ALA A 116 -9.63 -5.21 -6.68
C ALA A 116 -9.42 -3.89 -5.92
N ILE A 117 -8.41 -3.11 -6.30
CA ILE A 117 -8.18 -1.77 -5.76
C ILE A 117 -9.36 -0.85 -6.07
N ALA A 118 -9.84 -0.83 -7.33
CA ALA A 118 -10.99 -0.03 -7.73
C ALA A 118 -12.24 -0.36 -6.90
N LYS A 119 -12.58 -1.65 -6.75
CA LYS A 119 -13.71 -2.10 -5.92
C LYS A 119 -13.57 -1.63 -4.48
N ARG A 120 -12.37 -1.75 -3.90
CA ARG A 120 -12.10 -1.29 -2.54
C ARG A 120 -12.25 0.23 -2.40
N MET A 121 -11.86 1.01 -3.39
CA MET A 121 -12.08 2.46 -3.39
C MET A 121 -13.56 2.81 -3.43
N MET A 122 -14.37 2.06 -4.20
CA MET A 122 -15.83 2.22 -4.22
C MET A 122 -16.47 1.90 -2.87
N GLU A 123 -16.00 0.84 -2.17
CA GLU A 123 -16.46 0.51 -0.80
C GLU A 123 -16.19 1.67 0.19
N TYR A 124 -15.12 2.42 -0.01
CA TYR A 124 -14.79 3.60 0.82
C TYR A 124 -15.40 4.91 0.30
N HIS A 125 -16.19 4.88 -0.80
CA HIS A 125 -16.73 6.06 -1.47
C HIS A 125 -15.66 7.07 -1.91
N LEU A 126 -14.51 6.55 -2.36
CA LEU A 126 -13.36 7.34 -2.84
C LEU A 126 -13.22 7.31 -4.37
N ASP A 127 -14.20 6.73 -5.05
CA ASP A 127 -14.25 6.57 -6.51
C ASP A 127 -14.22 7.89 -7.28
N ARG A 128 -14.69 8.98 -6.66
CA ARG A 128 -14.67 10.33 -7.24
C ARG A 128 -13.50 11.20 -6.79
N ASP A 129 -12.77 10.74 -5.80
CA ASP A 129 -11.69 11.50 -5.18
C ASP A 129 -10.33 11.24 -5.82
N TYR A 130 -10.23 10.19 -6.64
CA TYR A 130 -9.01 9.77 -7.32
C TYR A 130 -9.28 9.39 -8.78
N THR A 131 -8.25 9.59 -9.60
CA THR A 131 -8.10 8.91 -10.88
C THR A 131 -7.11 7.76 -10.74
N MET A 132 -7.29 6.69 -11.52
CA MET A 132 -6.40 5.54 -11.50
C MET A 132 -5.79 5.31 -12.89
N TRP A 133 -4.47 5.29 -12.92
CA TRP A 133 -3.74 4.87 -14.10
C TRP A 133 -3.08 3.53 -13.83
N VAL A 134 -3.10 2.64 -14.83
CA VAL A 134 -2.57 1.28 -14.73
C VAL A 134 -1.53 1.08 -15.81
N ALA A 135 -0.37 0.56 -15.43
CA ALA A 135 0.67 0.16 -16.36
C ALA A 135 0.91 -1.36 -16.28
N GLU A 136 0.91 -2.00 -17.42
CA GLU A 136 1.22 -3.43 -17.60
C GLU A 136 2.59 -3.59 -18.25
N HIS A 137 3.37 -4.56 -17.79
CA HIS A 137 4.63 -5.01 -18.41
C HIS A 137 5.63 -3.88 -18.69
N LEU A 138 5.73 -2.87 -17.83
CA LEU A 138 6.65 -1.74 -18.00
C LEU A 138 8.07 -2.21 -18.31
N GLY A 139 8.69 -1.55 -19.30
CA GLY A 139 10.03 -1.88 -19.80
C GLY A 139 10.05 -3.04 -20.80
N ASN A 140 8.91 -3.62 -21.16
CA ASN A 140 8.82 -4.60 -22.23
C ASN A 140 8.19 -3.97 -23.49
N PRO A 141 8.99 -3.55 -24.51
CA PRO A 141 8.48 -2.81 -25.65
C PRO A 141 7.37 -3.52 -26.47
N LYS A 142 7.26 -4.86 -26.31
CA LYS A 142 6.26 -5.65 -27.05
C LYS A 142 4.96 -5.84 -26.28
N LYS A 143 4.96 -5.66 -24.94
CA LYS A 143 3.83 -5.99 -24.08
C LYS A 143 3.38 -4.82 -23.20
N GLU A 144 4.20 -3.76 -23.13
CA GLU A 144 3.90 -2.59 -22.33
C GLU A 144 2.59 -1.95 -22.78
N LYS A 145 1.71 -1.67 -21.82
CA LYS A 145 0.46 -0.94 -22.04
C LYS A 145 0.20 -0.04 -20.85
N ILE A 146 -0.28 1.16 -21.13
CA ILE A 146 -0.68 2.13 -20.12
C ILE A 146 -2.12 2.51 -20.35
N TYR A 147 -2.91 2.46 -19.29
CA TYR A 147 -4.31 2.83 -19.25
C TYR A 147 -4.48 4.05 -18.36
N LYS A 148 -5.00 5.14 -18.93
CA LYS A 148 -5.34 6.38 -18.21
C LYS A 148 -6.85 6.44 -18.08
N ILE A 149 -7.36 5.92 -16.98
CA ILE A 149 -8.79 5.78 -16.77
C ILE A 149 -9.20 6.71 -15.65
N TYR A 150 -10.21 7.51 -15.90
CA TYR A 150 -10.71 8.53 -14.98
C TYR A 150 -11.89 8.04 -14.14
N SER A 151 -12.61 7.01 -14.60
CA SER A 151 -13.68 6.37 -13.84
C SER A 151 -13.17 5.12 -13.11
N ILE A 152 -13.29 5.12 -11.82
CA ILE A 152 -12.93 3.96 -10.98
C ILE A 152 -13.92 2.81 -11.22
N GLU A 153 -15.19 3.09 -11.50
CA GLU A 153 -16.20 2.11 -11.83
C GLU A 153 -15.83 1.32 -13.10
N GLU A 154 -15.32 2.01 -14.12
CA GLU A 154 -14.87 1.37 -15.36
C GLU A 154 -13.75 0.37 -15.07
N ILE A 155 -12.74 0.75 -14.27
CA ILE A 155 -11.63 -0.12 -13.87
C ILE A 155 -12.13 -1.33 -13.10
N SER A 156 -13.18 -1.18 -12.30
CA SER A 156 -13.75 -2.28 -11.52
C SER A 156 -14.29 -3.43 -12.38
N GLU A 157 -14.54 -3.18 -13.66
CA GLU A 157 -15.02 -4.18 -14.63
C GLU A 157 -13.92 -4.65 -15.59
N MET A 158 -12.78 -3.98 -15.65
CA MET A 158 -11.66 -4.34 -16.52
C MET A 158 -10.81 -5.47 -15.94
N SER A 159 -10.06 -6.13 -16.82
CA SER A 159 -9.05 -7.13 -16.46
C SER A 159 -7.69 -6.66 -16.96
N PHE A 160 -6.68 -6.88 -16.12
CA PHE A 160 -5.31 -6.44 -16.40
C PHE A 160 -4.34 -7.63 -16.32
N THR A 161 -3.32 -7.60 -17.16
CA THR A 161 -2.28 -8.64 -17.20
C THR A 161 -1.17 -8.34 -16.19
N ASN A 162 -0.50 -9.37 -15.70
CA ASN A 162 0.64 -9.22 -14.79
C ASN A 162 1.98 -9.36 -15.55
N PRO A 163 3.05 -8.68 -15.10
CA PRO A 163 3.09 -7.74 -13.96
C PRO A 163 2.45 -6.39 -14.29
N ASN A 164 1.81 -5.78 -13.30
CA ASN A 164 1.26 -4.44 -13.43
C ASN A 164 1.52 -3.61 -12.16
N CYS A 165 1.34 -2.30 -12.27
CA CYS A 165 1.35 -1.36 -11.15
C CYS A 165 0.36 -0.23 -11.41
N VAL A 166 0.04 0.51 -10.35
CA VAL A 166 -1.02 1.52 -10.36
C VAL A 166 -0.48 2.85 -9.83
N LEU A 167 -0.92 3.94 -10.46
CA LEU A 167 -0.83 5.29 -9.89
C LEU A 167 -2.25 5.79 -9.58
N LEU A 168 -2.47 6.19 -8.35
CA LEU A 168 -3.68 6.87 -7.91
C LEU A 168 -3.35 8.33 -7.70
N MET A 169 -4.03 9.20 -8.43
CA MET A 169 -3.86 10.64 -8.35
C MET A 169 -5.11 11.27 -7.79
N LYS A 170 -4.98 12.02 -6.72
CA LYS A 170 -6.08 12.75 -6.12
C LYS A 170 -6.65 13.76 -7.11
N ALA A 171 -7.98 13.77 -7.25
CA ALA A 171 -8.67 14.71 -8.13
C ALA A 171 -8.49 16.16 -7.63
N PRO A 172 -8.25 17.13 -8.53
CA PRO A 172 -7.99 18.52 -8.14
C PRO A 172 -9.11 19.16 -7.31
N ASN A 173 -10.36 18.77 -7.58
CA ASN A 173 -11.55 19.31 -6.94
C ASN A 173 -12.02 18.47 -5.74
N CYS A 174 -11.24 17.49 -5.31
CA CYS A 174 -11.53 16.76 -4.09
C CYS A 174 -11.34 17.70 -2.89
N ALA A 175 -12.43 18.36 -2.52
CA ALA A 175 -12.48 19.10 -1.26
C ALA A 175 -12.32 18.07 -0.15
N LEU A 176 -11.22 18.17 0.58
CA LEU A 176 -11.06 17.46 1.86
C LEU A 176 -12.21 17.91 2.77
N GLN A 177 -13.33 17.22 2.70
CA GLN A 177 -14.32 17.25 3.77
C GLN A 177 -13.72 16.50 4.97
N ARG A 178 -12.62 17.04 5.51
CA ARG A 178 -12.22 16.65 6.86
C ARG A 178 -13.38 17.09 7.73
N PRO A 179 -14.13 16.17 8.34
CA PRO A 179 -15.14 16.59 9.29
C PRO A 179 -14.42 17.47 10.30
N ALA A 180 -14.98 18.65 10.59
CA ALA A 180 -14.56 19.46 11.72
C ALA A 180 -14.48 18.55 12.95
N LEU A 181 -13.68 18.93 13.93
CA LEU A 181 -13.51 18.18 15.18
C LEU A 181 -14.83 17.53 15.61
N GLY A 182 -14.85 16.20 15.67
CA GLY A 182 -16.03 15.42 16.05
C GLY A 182 -16.93 15.04 14.87
N ILE A 183 -17.05 13.74 14.63
CA ILE A 183 -18.01 13.20 13.66
C ILE A 183 -19.41 13.32 14.26
N PRO A 184 -20.39 13.93 13.57
CA PRO A 184 -21.77 14.00 14.05
C PRO A 184 -22.37 12.62 14.32
N ASP A 185 -23.18 12.49 15.37
CA ASP A 185 -23.84 11.23 15.75
C ASP A 185 -24.66 10.61 14.60
N THR A 186 -25.22 11.45 13.74
CA THR A 186 -26.01 11.05 12.56
C THR A 186 -25.22 10.34 11.47
N LYS A 187 -23.90 10.36 11.54
CA LYS A 187 -23.02 9.67 10.57
C LYS A 187 -22.67 8.24 11.00
N PHE A 188 -23.15 7.79 12.14
CA PHE A 188 -22.96 6.42 12.64
C PHE A 188 -24.23 5.59 12.46
N ILE A 189 -24.03 4.32 12.08
CA ILE A 189 -25.08 3.32 12.09
C ILE A 189 -25.31 2.93 13.55
N LEU A 190 -26.51 3.20 14.06
CA LEU A 190 -26.84 2.94 15.44
C LEU A 190 -27.27 1.49 15.65
N LEU A 191 -26.86 0.88 16.75
CA LEU A 191 -27.27 -0.46 17.11
C LEU A 191 -28.78 -0.48 17.39
N ASN A 192 -29.56 -1.20 16.55
CA ASN A 192 -31.02 -1.28 16.63
C ASN A 192 -31.69 0.10 16.70
N ASP A 193 -31.20 1.09 15.96
CA ASP A 193 -31.68 2.48 15.92
C ASP A 193 -31.76 3.19 17.29
N ARG A 194 -31.00 2.69 18.26
CA ARG A 194 -31.01 3.24 19.63
C ARG A 194 -30.09 4.47 19.73
N THR A 195 -30.65 5.65 19.57
CA THR A 195 -29.98 6.95 19.62
C THR A 195 -29.28 7.25 20.96
N LYS A 196 -29.68 6.56 22.05
CA LYS A 196 -29.07 6.71 23.38
C LYS A 196 -27.82 5.83 23.62
N MET A 197 -27.53 4.89 22.70
CA MET A 197 -26.42 3.94 22.84
C MET A 197 -25.14 4.39 22.12
N ILE A 198 -25.03 5.65 21.81
CA ILE A 198 -23.81 6.25 21.25
C ILE A 198 -23.33 7.36 22.20
N THR A 199 -22.03 7.38 22.51
CA THR A 199 -21.39 8.52 23.18
C THR A 199 -21.54 9.75 22.30
N LYS A 200 -22.13 10.81 22.82
CA LYS A 200 -22.45 12.02 22.04
C LYS A 200 -21.19 12.71 21.53
N ALA A 201 -21.27 13.31 20.34
CA ALA A 201 -20.11 13.92 19.67
C ALA A 201 -19.27 14.86 20.57
N PRO A 202 -19.85 15.78 21.37
CA PRO A 202 -19.06 16.63 22.25
C PRO A 202 -18.27 15.83 23.30
N ILE A 203 -18.90 14.79 23.87
CA ILE A 203 -18.23 13.93 24.88
C ILE A 203 -17.11 13.14 24.22
N ARG A 204 -17.33 12.54 23.05
CA ARG A 204 -16.28 11.83 22.31
C ARG A 204 -15.05 12.71 22.03
N VAL A 205 -15.29 13.97 21.65
CA VAL A 205 -14.18 14.91 21.38
C VAL A 205 -13.38 15.20 22.64
N ILE A 206 -14.05 15.40 23.78
CA ILE A 206 -13.39 15.63 25.07
C ILE A 206 -12.62 14.38 25.49
N ASP A 207 -13.23 13.20 25.46
CA ASP A 207 -12.60 11.95 25.84
C ASP A 207 -11.35 11.68 24.99
N LEU A 208 -11.42 11.83 23.67
CA LEU A 208 -10.29 11.62 22.77
C LEU A 208 -9.18 12.66 22.98
N SER A 209 -9.52 13.88 23.34
CA SER A 209 -8.55 14.92 23.69
C SER A 209 -7.80 14.58 24.99
N LEU A 210 -8.52 14.09 26.01
CA LEU A 210 -7.94 13.74 27.31
C LEU A 210 -7.07 12.47 27.23
N LEU A 211 -7.34 11.58 26.27
CA LEU A 211 -6.59 10.33 26.08
C LEU A 211 -5.21 10.55 25.43
N GLU A 212 -4.89 11.73 24.94
CA GLU A 212 -3.60 12.08 24.32
C GLU A 212 -3.07 10.99 23.36
N LEU A 213 -3.93 10.52 22.45
CA LEU A 213 -3.68 9.35 21.59
C LEU A 213 -2.44 9.49 20.70
N HIS A 214 -1.96 10.71 20.45
CA HIS A 214 -0.73 10.97 19.71
C HIS A 214 0.53 10.33 20.33
N ASN A 215 0.49 10.04 21.65
CA ASN A 215 1.56 9.38 22.39
C ASN A 215 1.37 7.85 22.48
N SER A 216 0.28 7.30 21.93
CA SER A 216 -0.12 5.92 22.11
C SER A 216 0.01 5.11 20.82
N ARG A 217 0.60 3.89 20.92
CA ARG A 217 0.67 2.94 19.79
C ARG A 217 -0.60 2.09 19.65
N TYR A 218 -1.36 1.94 20.74
CA TYR A 218 -2.54 1.09 20.79
C TYR A 218 -3.66 1.83 21.50
N PHE A 219 -4.86 1.70 20.96
CA PHE A 219 -6.10 2.20 21.53
C PHE A 219 -7.07 1.04 21.72
N TRP A 220 -7.55 0.86 22.93
CA TRP A 220 -8.51 -0.19 23.29
C TRP A 220 -9.82 0.46 23.71
N ASP A 221 -10.89 0.16 22.99
CA ASP A 221 -12.24 0.57 23.33
C ASP A 221 -13.02 -0.68 23.76
N ILE A 222 -13.12 -0.88 25.08
CA ILE A 222 -13.85 -2.02 25.67
C ILE A 222 -15.31 -1.67 25.75
N GLY A 223 -16.16 -2.38 25.01
CA GLY A 223 -17.58 -2.07 24.88
C GLY A 223 -17.88 -1.03 23.78
N ALA A 224 -17.11 -1.05 22.72
CA ALA A 224 -17.13 -0.09 21.61
C ALA A 224 -18.52 0.16 20.98
N CYS A 225 -19.49 -0.74 21.16
CA CYS A 225 -20.88 -0.66 20.67
C CYS A 225 -20.94 -0.26 19.17
N THR A 226 -21.19 1.02 18.87
CA THR A 226 -21.23 1.55 17.50
C THR A 226 -19.86 1.80 16.88
N GLY A 227 -18.78 1.57 17.60
CA GLY A 227 -17.43 1.91 17.17
C GLY A 227 -17.17 3.42 17.05
N SER A 228 -18.02 4.25 17.65
CA SER A 228 -17.96 5.70 17.45
C SER A 228 -16.70 6.36 18.01
N ALA A 229 -16.13 5.85 19.10
CA ALA A 229 -14.88 6.35 19.65
C ALA A 229 -13.68 5.91 18.82
N PRO A 230 -13.47 4.62 18.45
CA PRO A 230 -12.37 4.20 17.57
C PRO A 230 -12.40 4.88 16.20
N VAL A 231 -13.57 5.00 15.56
CA VAL A 231 -13.71 5.69 14.27
C VAL A 231 -13.38 7.17 14.41
N SER A 232 -13.80 7.80 15.50
CA SER A 232 -13.43 9.20 15.75
C SER A 232 -11.94 9.36 16.02
N SER A 233 -11.29 8.42 16.74
CA SER A 233 -9.85 8.44 17.03
C SER A 233 -9.00 8.33 15.77
N SER A 234 -9.41 7.55 14.78
CA SER A 234 -8.68 7.38 13.51
C SER A 234 -8.58 8.65 12.68
N LYS A 235 -9.32 9.70 13.02
CA LYS A 235 -9.30 11.00 12.37
C LYS A 235 -8.31 11.98 13.02
N TYR A 236 -7.76 11.64 14.19
CA TYR A 236 -6.69 12.43 14.79
C TYR A 236 -5.38 12.11 14.06
N PRO A 237 -4.72 13.10 13.46
CA PRO A 237 -3.43 12.86 12.82
C PRO A 237 -2.42 12.40 13.87
N SER A 238 -1.78 11.27 13.63
CA SER A 238 -0.52 10.97 14.27
C SER A 238 0.49 11.97 13.73
N PHE A 239 0.88 12.95 14.55
CA PHE A 239 1.98 13.87 14.24
C PHE A 239 3.30 13.14 14.22
#